data_dd4524017ea1190d547bd4d408850a61
#
_entry.id   dd4524017ea1190d547bd4d408850a61
#
_cell.length_a   1.000
_cell.length_b   1.000
_cell.length_c   1.000
_cell.angle_alpha   90.00
_cell.angle_beta   90.00
_cell.angle_gamma   90.00
#
_symmetry.space_group_name_H-M   'P 1'
#
loop_
_entity.id
_entity.type
_entity.pdbx_description
1 polymer ?
#
loop_
_entity_poly.entity_id
_entity_poly.type
_entity_poly.pdbx_seq_one_letter_code
_entity_poly.pdbx_strand_id
1 'polypeptide(L)'
;MKNFIIAIIVVVAIIVVSALFVVPEGQRAIVTQFGKIQRDDAGQVVVYEPGLHLKIPMIEMVRKLDSRIQTLDDQADRFVTAEKKDLLVDSYVKWRIKDFGAYFLSTGGITSQAEVLLKQYINNGLRTEFGARTIQEIVSGERTQLMESALAQAGQAANELGIEVIDVRVKQINLPTEVSSSIFARMEAERHAVAREHRSKGMEESDIIRADVDARVTVMLADAERNSRAVRGQGDAQAAKIYADVYNRNPEFYSFVRSLEAYKNSFKDKDDIMVVQPDNDFFKYMKSDKVQN
;
A
#
# COMPACT_ATOMS: atom_id res chain seq x y z
N MET A 1 40.32 82.31 -3.97
CA MET A 1 40.70 81.21 -4.87
C MET A 1 40.93 79.89 -4.14
N LYS A 2 41.68 79.88 -3.01
CA LYS A 2 41.96 78.64 -2.25
C LYS A 2 40.72 77.88 -1.78
N ASN A 3 39.70 78.59 -1.24
CA ASN A 3 38.46 77.99 -0.76
C ASN A 3 37.57 77.45 -1.89
N PHE A 4 37.65 78.02 -3.09
CA PHE A 4 36.94 77.57 -4.27
C PHE A 4 37.57 76.24 -4.82
N ILE A 5 38.89 76.16 -4.81
CA ILE A 5 39.58 74.91 -5.19
C ILE A 5 39.28 73.80 -4.20
N ILE A 6 39.23 74.07 -2.93
CA ILE A 6 38.83 73.07 -1.91
C ILE A 6 37.41 72.58 -2.13
N ALA A 7 36.47 73.52 -2.44
CA ALA A 7 35.08 73.14 -2.73
C ALA A 7 34.94 72.23 -3.95
N ILE A 8 35.71 72.48 -5.03
CA ILE A 8 35.76 71.61 -6.22
C ILE A 8 36.30 70.23 -5.87
N ILE A 9 37.40 70.17 -5.13
CA ILE A 9 37.99 68.87 -4.74
C ILE A 9 37.00 68.07 -3.90
N VAL A 10 36.27 68.68 -2.98
CA VAL A 10 35.23 68.01 -2.15
C VAL A 10 34.12 67.49 -3.06
N VAL A 11 33.63 68.30 -4.01
CA VAL A 11 32.58 67.88 -4.93
C VAL A 11 33.04 66.70 -5.81
N VAL A 12 34.24 66.77 -6.33
CA VAL A 12 34.81 65.65 -7.13
C VAL A 12 34.96 64.38 -6.24
N ALA A 13 35.45 64.51 -5.01
CA ALA A 13 35.54 63.41 -4.10
C ALA A 13 34.19 62.75 -3.80
N ILE A 14 33.11 63.58 -3.57
CA ILE A 14 31.76 63.09 -3.39
C ILE A 14 31.26 62.33 -4.65
N ILE A 15 31.54 62.86 -5.85
CA ILE A 15 31.13 62.20 -7.10
C ILE A 15 31.86 60.84 -7.23
N VAL A 16 33.16 60.79 -6.99
CA VAL A 16 33.92 59.53 -7.06
C VAL A 16 33.42 58.51 -6.08
N VAL A 17 33.19 58.88 -4.81
CA VAL A 17 32.63 57.98 -3.79
C VAL A 17 31.23 57.49 -4.16
N SER A 18 30.40 58.39 -4.74
CA SER A 18 29.05 58.04 -5.22
C SER A 18 29.04 57.14 -6.47
N ALA A 19 30.11 57.17 -7.26
CA ALA A 19 30.29 56.32 -8.42
C ALA A 19 30.69 54.87 -8.10
N LEU A 20 31.20 54.67 -6.90
CA LEU A 20 31.61 53.31 -6.46
C LEU A 20 30.45 52.55 -5.84
N PHE A 21 30.26 51.30 -6.26
CA PHE A 21 29.35 50.38 -5.55
C PHE A 21 29.97 48.99 -5.35
N VAL A 22 29.61 48.36 -4.26
CA VAL A 22 30.10 47.02 -3.91
C VAL A 22 28.97 46.02 -4.04
N VAL A 23 29.23 44.90 -4.72
CA VAL A 23 28.37 43.74 -4.78
C VAL A 23 28.95 42.70 -3.81
N PRO A 24 28.25 42.37 -2.73
CA PRO A 24 28.68 41.36 -1.79
C PRO A 24 28.68 39.96 -2.41
N GLU A 25 29.47 39.07 -1.85
CA GLU A 25 29.39 37.65 -2.21
C GLU A 25 28.01 37.06 -1.93
N GLY A 26 27.50 36.18 -2.85
CA GLY A 26 26.16 35.66 -2.79
C GLY A 26 25.10 36.57 -3.43
N GLN A 27 25.48 37.73 -3.98
CA GLN A 27 24.61 38.60 -4.77
C GLN A 27 25.21 38.84 -6.17
N ARG A 28 24.35 39.23 -7.07
CA ARG A 28 24.70 39.76 -8.39
C ARG A 28 23.98 41.10 -8.57
N ALA A 29 24.54 41.98 -9.35
CA ALA A 29 23.94 43.27 -9.58
C ALA A 29 23.63 43.47 -11.07
N ILE A 30 22.49 44.12 -11.31
CA ILE A 30 22.11 44.63 -12.65
C ILE A 30 22.04 46.12 -12.54
N VAL A 31 22.59 46.81 -13.54
CA VAL A 31 22.55 48.24 -13.64
C VAL A 31 21.49 48.64 -14.66
N THR A 32 20.66 49.57 -14.29
CA THR A 32 19.65 50.18 -15.18
C THR A 32 19.98 51.64 -15.40
N GLN A 33 19.94 52.07 -16.62
CA GLN A 33 20.10 53.45 -17.02
C GLN A 33 18.75 54.01 -17.55
N PHE A 34 18.24 55.05 -16.92
CA PHE A 34 16.92 55.61 -17.25
C PHE A 34 15.79 54.55 -17.31
N GLY A 35 15.83 53.54 -16.45
CA GLY A 35 14.90 52.40 -16.43
C GLY A 35 15.14 51.32 -17.47
N LYS A 36 16.10 51.50 -18.37
CA LYS A 36 16.51 50.48 -19.35
C LYS A 36 17.66 49.67 -18.79
N ILE A 37 17.64 48.36 -18.99
CA ILE A 37 18.72 47.44 -18.59
C ILE A 37 19.94 47.71 -19.50
N GLN A 38 21.10 47.76 -18.89
CA GLN A 38 22.35 47.83 -19.59
C GLN A 38 22.60 46.50 -20.31
N ARG A 39 22.93 46.59 -21.61
CA ARG A 39 23.27 45.41 -22.43
C ARG A 39 24.66 45.57 -22.97
N ASP A 40 25.34 44.46 -23.18
CA ASP A 40 26.64 44.43 -23.86
C ASP A 40 26.44 44.57 -25.39
N ASP A 41 27.58 44.56 -26.09
CA ASP A 41 27.60 44.66 -27.56
C ASP A 41 26.94 43.47 -28.26
N ALA A 42 26.79 42.35 -27.57
CA ALA A 42 26.07 41.14 -28.01
C ALA A 42 24.56 41.19 -27.68
N GLY A 43 24.06 42.29 -27.05
CA GLY A 43 22.66 42.46 -26.67
C GLY A 43 22.24 41.72 -25.42
N GLN A 44 23.18 41.07 -24.71
CA GLN A 44 22.91 40.36 -23.45
C GLN A 44 22.87 41.34 -22.27
N VAL A 45 22.12 40.99 -21.22
CA VAL A 45 22.06 41.79 -20.00
C VAL A 45 23.40 41.69 -19.25
N VAL A 46 24.00 42.85 -18.93
CA VAL A 46 25.23 42.93 -18.17
C VAL A 46 24.92 42.59 -16.70
N VAL A 47 25.53 41.51 -16.22
CA VAL A 47 25.40 41.07 -14.83
C VAL A 47 26.75 41.26 -14.12
N TYR A 48 26.73 42.09 -13.10
CA TYR A 48 27.93 42.39 -12.30
C TYR A 48 28.14 41.34 -11.22
N GLU A 49 29.34 40.77 -11.22
CA GLU A 49 29.80 39.80 -10.24
C GLU A 49 30.16 40.44 -8.90
N PRO A 50 30.34 39.67 -7.81
CA PRO A 50 30.82 40.20 -6.55
C PRO A 50 32.13 40.95 -6.70
N GLY A 51 32.19 42.14 -6.09
CA GLY A 51 33.38 42.99 -6.19
C GLY A 51 33.05 44.47 -6.16
N LEU A 52 34.07 45.29 -6.43
CA LEU A 52 33.95 46.73 -6.53
C LEU A 52 33.76 47.14 -7.98
N HIS A 53 32.71 47.88 -8.24
CA HIS A 53 32.32 48.34 -9.59
C HIS A 53 32.04 49.83 -9.61
N LEU A 54 32.09 50.38 -10.81
CA LEU A 54 31.82 51.78 -11.07
C LEU A 54 30.44 51.94 -11.72
N LYS A 55 29.71 52.96 -11.29
CA LYS A 55 28.46 53.39 -11.91
C LYS A 55 28.48 54.89 -12.15
N ILE A 56 27.69 55.36 -13.10
CA ILE A 56 27.45 56.78 -13.32
C ILE A 56 26.41 57.29 -12.29
N PRO A 57 26.85 58.07 -11.29
CA PRO A 57 25.91 58.57 -10.27
C PRO A 57 24.81 59.40 -10.91
N MET A 58 23.59 59.31 -10.31
CA MET A 58 22.35 59.99 -10.73
C MET A 58 21.68 59.44 -12.03
N ILE A 59 22.44 58.74 -12.90
CA ILE A 59 21.90 58.17 -14.15
C ILE A 59 21.65 56.66 -14.02
N GLU A 60 22.55 55.99 -13.33
CA GLU A 60 22.54 54.53 -13.19
C GLU A 60 22.05 54.11 -11.82
N MET A 61 21.06 53.20 -11.80
CA MET A 61 20.51 52.57 -10.62
C MET A 61 20.94 51.13 -10.56
N VAL A 62 21.52 50.74 -9.42
CA VAL A 62 21.99 49.36 -9.17
C VAL A 62 20.91 48.56 -8.45
N ARG A 63 20.48 47.44 -9.02
CA ARG A 63 19.64 46.46 -8.41
C ARG A 63 20.46 45.25 -8.03
N LYS A 64 20.52 44.93 -6.72
CA LYS A 64 21.20 43.75 -6.21
C LYS A 64 20.17 42.61 -6.09
N LEU A 65 20.54 41.45 -6.63
CA LEU A 65 19.72 40.24 -6.67
C LEU A 65 20.46 39.15 -5.88
N ASP A 66 19.74 38.40 -5.07
CA ASP A 66 20.30 37.32 -4.26
C ASP A 66 20.47 36.06 -5.13
N SER A 67 21.68 35.51 -5.21
CA SER A 67 22.01 34.28 -5.95
C SER A 67 21.92 33.02 -5.12
N ARG A 68 21.64 33.16 -3.83
CA ARG A 68 21.53 32.03 -2.90
C ARG A 68 20.24 31.27 -3.14
N ILE A 69 20.19 30.05 -2.59
CA ILE A 69 18.97 29.26 -2.56
C ILE A 69 17.98 29.94 -1.63
N GLN A 70 16.81 30.26 -2.17
CA GLN A 70 15.68 30.82 -1.46
C GLN A 70 14.62 29.75 -1.23
N THR A 71 13.79 29.93 -0.23
CA THR A 71 12.67 29.03 0.06
C THR A 71 11.38 29.80 -0.06
N LEU A 72 10.53 29.38 -0.97
CA LEU A 72 9.14 29.80 -1.04
C LEU A 72 8.32 28.86 -0.15
N ASP A 73 7.79 29.41 0.93
CA ASP A 73 6.95 28.72 1.90
C ASP A 73 5.65 29.50 2.06
N ASP A 74 4.57 28.97 1.61
CA ASP A 74 3.27 29.62 1.57
C ASP A 74 2.20 28.79 2.28
N GLN A 75 1.00 29.35 2.40
CA GLN A 75 -0.16 28.68 3.03
C GLN A 75 -0.60 27.48 2.17
N ALA A 76 -1.26 26.51 2.85
CA ALA A 76 -1.79 25.34 2.18
C ALA A 76 -2.79 25.72 1.08
N ASP A 77 -2.58 25.20 -0.11
CA ASP A 77 -3.46 25.35 -1.28
C ASP A 77 -4.41 24.16 -1.43
N ARG A 78 -5.58 24.42 -2.03
CA ARG A 78 -6.59 23.39 -2.28
C ARG A 78 -6.37 22.73 -3.64
N PHE A 79 -6.30 21.40 -3.61
CA PHE A 79 -6.18 20.54 -4.80
C PHE A 79 -7.31 19.52 -4.83
N VAL A 80 -7.73 19.12 -6.04
CA VAL A 80 -8.77 18.12 -6.26
C VAL A 80 -8.13 16.88 -6.84
N THR A 81 -8.41 15.72 -6.26
CA THR A 81 -7.91 14.41 -6.71
C THR A 81 -8.74 13.85 -7.87
N ALA A 82 -8.26 12.75 -8.50
CA ALA A 82 -9.00 12.00 -9.52
C ALA A 82 -10.38 11.54 -9.01
N GLU A 83 -10.49 11.27 -7.70
CA GLU A 83 -11.74 10.87 -7.04
C GLU A 83 -12.67 12.07 -6.72
N LYS A 84 -12.35 13.27 -7.20
CA LYS A 84 -13.08 14.52 -6.91
C LYS A 84 -13.15 14.87 -5.42
N LYS A 85 -12.12 14.52 -4.67
CA LYS A 85 -11.97 14.85 -3.26
C LYS A 85 -11.01 16.01 -3.10
N ASP A 86 -11.38 17.00 -2.27
CA ASP A 86 -10.54 18.14 -1.94
C ASP A 86 -9.46 17.77 -0.94
N LEU A 87 -8.24 18.23 -1.21
CA LEU A 87 -7.09 18.15 -0.33
C LEU A 87 -6.53 19.55 -0.06
N LEU A 88 -6.12 19.80 1.16
CA LEU A 88 -5.32 20.96 1.54
C LEU A 88 -3.85 20.48 1.62
N VAL A 89 -3.05 20.97 0.68
CA VAL A 89 -1.65 20.57 0.56
C VAL A 89 -0.77 21.75 0.93
N ASP A 90 0.04 21.56 1.95
CA ASP A 90 1.09 22.48 2.34
C ASP A 90 2.41 22.02 1.74
N SER A 91 3.06 22.92 0.98
CA SER A 91 4.29 22.62 0.26
C SER A 91 5.28 23.77 0.35
N TYR A 92 6.56 23.44 0.22
CA TYR A 92 7.60 24.43 0.06
C TYR A 92 8.45 24.12 -1.16
N VAL A 93 9.05 25.19 -1.70
CA VAL A 93 9.87 25.14 -2.91
C VAL A 93 11.20 25.78 -2.63
N LYS A 94 12.28 25.11 -3.00
CA LYS A 94 13.62 25.68 -3.00
C LYS A 94 14.00 26.07 -4.41
N TRP A 95 14.40 27.31 -4.57
CA TRP A 95 14.72 27.89 -5.85
C TRP A 95 15.89 28.86 -5.78
N ARG A 96 16.48 29.12 -6.90
CA ARG A 96 17.53 30.16 -7.04
C ARG A 96 17.42 30.84 -8.40
N ILE A 97 18.04 32.00 -8.50
CA ILE A 97 18.18 32.70 -9.78
C ILE A 97 19.31 32.06 -10.55
N LYS A 98 19.04 31.55 -11.75
CA LYS A 98 20.03 30.97 -12.67
C LYS A 98 20.44 31.97 -13.74
N ASP A 99 19.47 32.62 -14.37
CA ASP A 99 19.68 33.69 -15.34
C ASP A 99 19.15 35.01 -14.77
N PHE A 100 20.07 35.85 -14.34
CA PHE A 100 19.73 37.13 -13.72
C PHE A 100 19.10 38.10 -14.72
N GLY A 101 19.47 38.00 -16.03
CA GLY A 101 18.92 38.83 -17.09
C GLY A 101 17.46 38.50 -17.33
N ALA A 102 17.15 37.23 -17.60
CA ALA A 102 15.79 36.74 -17.78
C ALA A 102 14.92 37.02 -16.55
N TYR A 103 15.47 36.76 -15.34
CA TYR A 103 14.79 37.04 -14.08
C TYR A 103 14.41 38.51 -13.92
N PHE A 104 15.33 39.41 -14.23
CA PHE A 104 15.03 40.84 -14.11
C PHE A 104 14.01 41.28 -15.14
N LEU A 105 14.08 40.76 -16.37
CA LEU A 105 13.11 41.08 -17.42
C LEU A 105 11.70 40.63 -17.10
N SER A 106 11.56 39.46 -16.48
CA SER A 106 10.27 38.85 -16.14
C SER A 106 9.65 39.36 -14.83
N THR A 107 10.50 39.69 -13.84
CA THR A 107 10.03 40.05 -12.49
C THR A 107 10.35 41.47 -12.06
N GLY A 108 11.09 42.23 -12.90
CA GLY A 108 11.59 43.57 -12.51
C GLY A 108 12.63 43.53 -11.40
N GLY A 109 13.19 42.37 -11.08
CA GLY A 109 14.11 42.16 -9.97
C GLY A 109 13.41 42.20 -8.58
N ILE A 110 12.09 41.99 -8.53
CA ILE A 110 11.30 41.96 -7.30
C ILE A 110 11.03 40.52 -6.91
N THR A 111 11.55 40.09 -5.74
CA THR A 111 11.46 38.72 -5.26
C THR A 111 10.00 38.29 -5.05
N SER A 112 9.16 39.15 -4.46
CA SER A 112 7.76 38.83 -4.25
C SER A 112 6.97 38.59 -5.55
N GLN A 113 7.33 39.29 -6.61
CA GLN A 113 6.71 39.07 -7.93
C GLN A 113 7.16 37.71 -8.51
N ALA A 114 8.43 37.36 -8.33
CA ALA A 114 8.95 36.08 -8.74
C ALA A 114 8.27 34.93 -7.99
N GLU A 115 8.10 35.08 -6.69
CA GLU A 115 7.43 34.08 -5.82
C GLU A 115 5.97 33.85 -6.23
N VAL A 116 5.23 34.91 -6.58
CA VAL A 116 3.85 34.78 -7.06
C VAL A 116 3.78 33.99 -8.37
N LEU A 117 4.65 34.32 -9.34
CA LEU A 117 4.71 33.59 -10.60
C LEU A 117 5.15 32.15 -10.41
N LEU A 118 6.18 31.92 -9.60
CA LEU A 118 6.69 30.60 -9.29
C LEU A 118 5.61 29.74 -8.62
N LYS A 119 4.90 30.29 -7.64
CA LYS A 119 3.77 29.64 -6.99
C LYS A 119 2.71 29.20 -8.00
N GLN A 120 2.39 30.06 -8.96
CA GLN A 120 1.41 29.71 -10.00
C GLN A 120 1.85 28.52 -10.84
N TYR A 121 3.12 28.47 -11.27
CA TYR A 121 3.65 27.35 -12.05
C TYR A 121 3.72 26.06 -11.25
N ILE A 122 4.18 26.12 -10.00
CA ILE A 122 4.23 24.96 -9.10
C ILE A 122 2.82 24.43 -8.83
N ASN A 123 1.88 25.30 -8.51
CA ASN A 123 0.49 24.90 -8.26
C ASN A 123 -0.18 24.30 -9.49
N ASN A 124 0.14 24.75 -10.69
CA ASN A 124 -0.35 24.14 -11.92
C ASN A 124 0.23 22.73 -12.12
N GLY A 125 1.53 22.55 -11.89
CA GLY A 125 2.17 21.23 -11.94
C GLY A 125 1.59 20.28 -10.90
N LEU A 126 1.48 20.71 -9.63
CA LEU A 126 0.88 19.92 -8.57
C LEU A 126 -0.59 19.58 -8.84
N ARG A 127 -1.37 20.53 -9.39
CA ARG A 127 -2.78 20.29 -9.74
C ARG A 127 -2.93 19.21 -10.80
N THR A 128 -2.06 19.19 -11.79
CA THR A 128 -2.05 18.15 -12.81
C THR A 128 -1.76 16.78 -12.21
N GLU A 129 -0.73 16.69 -11.37
CA GLU A 129 -0.32 15.44 -10.74
C GLU A 129 -1.34 14.93 -9.71
N PHE A 130 -1.87 15.78 -8.84
CA PHE A 130 -2.90 15.39 -7.88
C PHE A 130 -4.23 15.04 -8.55
N GLY A 131 -4.59 15.74 -9.63
CA GLY A 131 -5.81 15.49 -10.40
C GLY A 131 -5.82 14.14 -11.12
N ALA A 132 -4.66 13.58 -11.40
CA ALA A 132 -4.51 12.28 -12.06
C ALA A 132 -4.49 11.09 -11.09
N ARG A 133 -4.38 11.32 -9.78
CA ARG A 133 -4.11 10.28 -8.77
C ARG A 133 -5.20 10.20 -7.71
N THR A 134 -5.29 9.03 -7.08
CA THR A 134 -6.17 8.80 -5.92
C THR A 134 -5.50 9.27 -4.62
N ILE A 135 -6.29 9.51 -3.57
CA ILE A 135 -5.74 9.86 -2.25
C ILE A 135 -4.77 8.78 -1.74
N GLN A 136 -5.08 7.52 -2.00
CA GLN A 136 -4.27 6.40 -1.54
C GLN A 136 -2.88 6.40 -2.19
N GLU A 137 -2.78 6.63 -3.48
CA GLU A 137 -1.51 6.75 -4.21
C GLU A 137 -0.68 7.94 -3.72
N ILE A 138 -1.34 9.08 -3.45
CA ILE A 138 -0.69 10.29 -2.94
C ILE A 138 -0.11 10.08 -1.53
N VAL A 139 -0.79 9.30 -0.68
CA VAL A 139 -0.40 9.08 0.73
C VAL A 139 0.53 7.89 0.89
N SER A 140 0.39 6.83 0.10
CA SER A 140 0.96 5.50 0.38
C SER A 140 2.34 5.21 -0.18
N GLY A 141 3.04 6.15 -0.85
CA GLY A 141 4.43 5.88 -1.17
C GLY A 141 4.99 6.39 -2.50
N GLU A 142 4.20 6.80 -3.47
CA GLU A 142 4.68 7.36 -4.73
C GLU A 142 4.97 8.88 -4.67
N ARG A 143 5.09 9.40 -3.43
CA ARG A 143 5.33 10.84 -3.18
C ARG A 143 6.57 11.37 -3.89
N THR A 144 7.64 10.58 -3.92
CA THR A 144 8.91 10.99 -4.57
C THR A 144 8.71 11.16 -6.06
N GLN A 145 8.08 10.20 -6.72
CA GLN A 145 7.83 10.25 -8.16
C GLN A 145 6.87 11.38 -8.54
N LEU A 146 5.83 11.61 -7.72
CA LEU A 146 4.90 12.72 -7.89
C LEU A 146 5.62 14.07 -7.80
N MET A 147 6.52 14.23 -6.81
CA MET A 147 7.30 15.45 -6.63
C MET A 147 8.31 15.66 -7.77
N GLU A 148 8.95 14.62 -8.27
CA GLU A 148 9.85 14.68 -9.43
C GLU A 148 9.09 15.10 -10.70
N SER A 149 7.90 14.56 -10.94
CA SER A 149 7.05 14.96 -12.08
C SER A 149 6.60 16.41 -11.97
N ALA A 150 6.15 16.85 -10.81
CA ALA A 150 5.76 18.22 -10.55
C ALA A 150 6.94 19.19 -10.70
N LEU A 151 8.14 18.80 -10.20
CA LEU A 151 9.38 19.55 -10.36
C LEU A 151 9.77 19.69 -11.83
N ALA A 152 9.66 18.63 -12.63
CA ALA A 152 9.99 18.66 -14.05
C ALA A 152 9.07 19.63 -14.82
N GLN A 153 7.76 19.57 -14.57
CA GLN A 153 6.78 20.45 -15.23
C GLN A 153 6.95 21.92 -14.80
N ALA A 154 7.04 22.17 -13.50
CA ALA A 154 7.21 23.52 -12.98
C ALA A 154 8.59 24.09 -13.32
N GLY A 155 9.63 23.27 -13.32
CA GLY A 155 10.99 23.68 -13.62
C GLY A 155 11.17 24.18 -15.05
N GLN A 156 10.48 23.58 -16.02
CA GLN A 156 10.53 24.03 -17.40
C GLN A 156 9.96 25.47 -17.53
N ALA A 157 8.81 25.73 -16.95
CA ALA A 157 8.19 27.06 -16.97
C ALA A 157 8.98 28.08 -16.14
N ALA A 158 9.57 27.67 -15.00
CA ALA A 158 10.39 28.54 -14.17
C ALA A 158 11.71 28.95 -14.86
N ASN A 159 12.29 28.08 -15.69
CA ASN A 159 13.49 28.40 -16.45
C ASN A 159 13.27 29.58 -17.41
N GLU A 160 12.07 29.76 -17.98
CA GLU A 160 11.75 30.90 -18.82
C GLU A 160 11.79 32.22 -18.03
N LEU A 161 11.55 32.16 -16.72
CA LEU A 161 11.67 33.31 -15.83
C LEU A 161 13.12 33.54 -15.34
N GLY A 162 14.09 32.72 -15.76
CA GLY A 162 15.46 32.75 -15.25
C GLY A 162 15.60 32.12 -13.87
N ILE A 163 14.61 31.37 -13.40
CA ILE A 163 14.56 30.70 -12.09
C ILE A 163 14.83 29.20 -12.26
N GLU A 164 15.73 28.67 -11.46
CA GLU A 164 15.95 27.22 -11.32
C GLU A 164 15.25 26.73 -10.06
N VAL A 165 14.30 25.85 -10.22
CA VAL A 165 13.66 25.14 -9.10
C VAL A 165 14.54 23.95 -8.74
N ILE A 166 15.02 23.92 -7.49
CA ILE A 166 15.94 22.89 -7.00
C ILE A 166 15.17 21.71 -6.40
N ASP A 167 14.14 22.03 -5.61
CA ASP A 167 13.38 20.99 -4.89
C ASP A 167 11.95 21.49 -4.63
N VAL A 168 11.00 20.59 -4.76
CA VAL A 168 9.60 20.79 -4.40
C VAL A 168 9.18 19.70 -3.44
N ARG A 169 8.70 20.07 -2.26
CA ARG A 169 8.27 19.09 -1.25
C ARG A 169 6.94 19.46 -0.62
N VAL A 170 6.13 18.45 -0.44
CA VAL A 170 4.91 18.53 0.37
C VAL A 170 5.27 18.32 1.83
N LYS A 171 4.91 19.27 2.68
CA LYS A 171 5.04 19.18 4.14
C LYS A 171 3.91 18.34 4.73
N GLN A 172 2.67 18.70 4.36
CA GLN A 172 1.47 18.13 4.95
C GLN A 172 0.34 18.07 3.94
N ILE A 173 -0.45 17.02 4.02
CA ILE A 173 -1.69 16.86 3.26
C ILE A 173 -2.82 16.66 4.27
N ASN A 174 -3.78 17.56 4.24
CA ASN A 174 -4.95 17.53 5.11
C ASN A 174 -6.24 17.43 4.29
N LEU A 175 -7.26 16.87 4.91
CA LEU A 175 -8.62 17.00 4.39
C LEU A 175 -9.25 18.28 4.94
N PRO A 176 -10.03 19.02 4.14
CA PRO A 176 -10.81 20.14 4.66
C PRO A 176 -11.71 19.69 5.82
N THR A 177 -11.78 20.51 6.87
CA THR A 177 -12.51 20.17 8.10
C THR A 177 -14.00 19.95 7.86
N GLU A 178 -14.57 20.67 6.88
CA GLU A 178 -16.00 20.62 6.53
C GLU A 178 -16.44 19.25 6.00
N VAL A 179 -15.57 18.53 5.33
CA VAL A 179 -15.87 17.24 4.70
C VAL A 179 -15.19 16.05 5.38
N SER A 180 -14.30 16.32 6.33
CA SER A 180 -13.47 15.32 6.99
C SER A 180 -14.29 14.21 7.63
N SER A 181 -15.32 14.55 8.44
CA SER A 181 -16.15 13.57 9.13
C SER A 181 -16.93 12.65 8.17
N SER A 182 -17.47 13.19 7.09
CA SER A 182 -18.21 12.41 6.10
C SER A 182 -17.30 11.48 5.28
N ILE A 183 -16.09 11.94 4.98
CA ILE A 183 -15.09 11.11 4.28
C ILE A 183 -14.62 9.97 5.19
N PHE A 184 -14.31 10.24 6.47
CA PHE A 184 -13.93 9.19 7.42
C PHE A 184 -15.03 8.16 7.62
N ALA A 185 -16.30 8.58 7.79
CA ALA A 185 -17.43 7.65 7.89
C ALA A 185 -17.58 6.78 6.64
N ARG A 186 -17.38 7.35 5.45
CA ARG A 186 -17.41 6.60 4.19
C ARG A 186 -16.26 5.59 4.10
N MET A 187 -15.03 6.02 4.43
CA MET A 187 -13.85 5.14 4.44
C MET A 187 -14.01 3.98 5.43
N GLU A 188 -14.56 4.26 6.61
CA GLU A 188 -14.88 3.24 7.62
C GLU A 188 -15.90 2.24 7.08
N ALA A 189 -17.00 2.71 6.51
CA ALA A 189 -18.02 1.86 5.89
C ALA A 189 -17.46 0.98 4.76
N GLU A 190 -16.60 1.53 3.91
CA GLU A 190 -15.91 0.81 2.83
C GLU A 190 -14.97 -0.26 3.38
N ARG A 191 -14.15 0.07 4.39
CA ARG A 191 -13.27 -0.91 5.05
C ARG A 191 -14.05 -2.02 5.72
N HIS A 192 -15.17 -1.70 6.36
CA HIS A 192 -16.08 -2.70 6.92
C HIS A 192 -16.72 -3.59 5.85
N ALA A 193 -17.05 -3.04 4.68
CA ALA A 193 -17.58 -3.83 3.56
C ALA A 193 -16.54 -4.82 3.03
N VAL A 194 -15.31 -4.37 2.78
CA VAL A 194 -14.19 -5.22 2.35
C VAL A 194 -13.89 -6.31 3.39
N ALA A 195 -13.87 -5.95 4.68
CA ALA A 195 -13.65 -6.92 5.74
C ALA A 195 -14.79 -7.96 5.85
N ARG A 196 -16.04 -7.57 5.59
CA ARG A 196 -17.17 -8.53 5.51
C ARG A 196 -17.03 -9.47 4.31
N GLU A 197 -16.66 -8.94 3.16
CA GLU A 197 -16.42 -9.74 1.95
C GLU A 197 -15.35 -10.81 2.18
N HIS A 198 -14.18 -10.43 2.73
CA HIS A 198 -13.13 -11.39 3.05
C HIS A 198 -13.56 -12.45 4.06
N ARG A 199 -14.32 -12.05 5.10
CA ARG A 199 -14.85 -13.02 6.07
C ARG A 199 -15.84 -13.98 5.42
N SER A 200 -16.74 -13.46 4.54
CA SER A 200 -17.71 -14.31 3.82
C SER A 200 -17.01 -15.31 2.90
N LYS A 201 -16.00 -14.88 2.17
CA LYS A 201 -15.17 -15.79 1.35
C LYS A 201 -14.45 -16.85 2.20
N GLY A 202 -13.89 -16.45 3.33
CA GLY A 202 -13.26 -17.40 4.24
C GLY A 202 -14.24 -18.41 4.86
N MET A 203 -15.47 -18.00 5.14
CA MET A 203 -16.53 -18.93 5.58
C MET A 203 -16.92 -19.89 4.46
N GLU A 204 -17.15 -19.40 3.25
CA GLU A 204 -17.45 -20.22 2.07
C GLU A 204 -16.37 -21.28 1.83
N GLU A 205 -15.10 -20.90 1.80
CA GLU A 205 -13.97 -21.84 1.66
C GLU A 205 -13.94 -22.86 2.79
N SER A 206 -14.19 -22.43 4.04
CA SER A 206 -14.23 -23.32 5.20
C SER A 206 -15.36 -24.34 5.07
N ASP A 207 -16.55 -23.92 4.64
CA ASP A 207 -17.69 -24.81 4.48
C ASP A 207 -17.48 -25.81 3.33
N ILE A 208 -16.87 -25.39 2.22
CA ILE A 208 -16.48 -26.28 1.13
C ILE A 208 -15.51 -27.34 1.61
N ILE A 209 -14.45 -26.94 2.34
CA ILE A 209 -13.46 -27.87 2.87
C ILE A 209 -14.10 -28.86 3.86
N ARG A 210 -14.98 -28.39 4.76
CA ARG A 210 -15.68 -29.26 5.70
C ARG A 210 -16.58 -30.27 4.99
N ALA A 211 -17.35 -29.81 4.00
CA ALA A 211 -18.24 -30.69 3.23
C ALA A 211 -17.43 -31.77 2.47
N ASP A 212 -16.30 -31.42 1.88
CA ASP A 212 -15.42 -32.39 1.21
C ASP A 212 -14.83 -33.41 2.20
N VAL A 213 -14.37 -32.95 3.35
CA VAL A 213 -13.83 -33.84 4.41
C VAL A 213 -14.93 -34.77 4.94
N ASP A 214 -16.11 -34.25 5.25
CA ASP A 214 -17.24 -35.04 5.75
C ASP A 214 -17.68 -36.10 4.72
N ALA A 215 -17.71 -35.74 3.44
CA ALA A 215 -17.97 -36.70 2.36
C ALA A 215 -16.92 -37.81 2.30
N ARG A 216 -15.63 -37.44 2.38
CA ARG A 216 -14.53 -38.44 2.41
C ARG A 216 -14.59 -39.34 3.63
N VAL A 217 -14.86 -38.79 4.80
CA VAL A 217 -15.03 -39.58 6.06
C VAL A 217 -16.19 -40.56 5.90
N THR A 218 -17.33 -40.11 5.36
CA THR A 218 -18.48 -40.98 5.12
C THR A 218 -18.15 -42.14 4.18
N VAL A 219 -17.47 -41.87 3.08
CA VAL A 219 -17.03 -42.90 2.13
C VAL A 219 -16.06 -43.85 2.78
N MET A 220 -15.07 -43.34 3.53
CA MET A 220 -14.06 -44.16 4.21
C MET A 220 -14.69 -45.09 5.25
N LEU A 221 -15.66 -44.62 6.04
CA LEU A 221 -16.40 -45.43 7.02
C LEU A 221 -17.22 -46.51 6.32
N ALA A 222 -17.90 -46.17 5.24
CA ALA A 222 -18.70 -47.13 4.45
C ALA A 222 -17.81 -48.24 3.84
N ASP A 223 -16.65 -47.86 3.32
CA ASP A 223 -15.69 -48.80 2.77
C ASP A 223 -15.06 -49.71 3.85
N ALA A 224 -14.75 -49.16 5.02
CA ALA A 224 -14.27 -49.94 6.17
C ALA A 224 -15.31 -50.95 6.66
N GLU A 225 -16.58 -50.52 6.74
CA GLU A 225 -17.70 -51.40 7.11
C GLU A 225 -17.93 -52.50 6.07
N ARG A 226 -17.93 -52.11 4.77
CA ARG A 226 -17.99 -53.11 3.66
C ARG A 226 -16.89 -54.14 3.75
N ASN A 227 -15.63 -53.73 3.96
CA ASN A 227 -14.49 -54.62 4.09
C ASN A 227 -14.61 -55.51 5.33
N SER A 228 -15.05 -54.95 6.46
CA SER A 228 -15.29 -55.72 7.70
C SER A 228 -16.35 -56.79 7.49
N ARG A 229 -17.49 -56.46 6.83
CA ARG A 229 -18.54 -57.42 6.50
C ARG A 229 -18.04 -58.49 5.53
N ALA A 230 -17.24 -58.12 4.54
CA ALA A 230 -16.68 -59.07 3.57
C ALA A 230 -15.71 -60.06 4.25
N VAL A 231 -14.80 -59.57 5.11
CA VAL A 231 -13.88 -60.42 5.87
C VAL A 231 -14.64 -61.35 6.81
N ARG A 232 -15.67 -60.82 7.53
CA ARG A 232 -16.52 -61.63 8.42
C ARG A 232 -17.27 -62.71 7.62
N GLY A 233 -17.89 -62.33 6.49
CA GLY A 233 -18.57 -63.27 5.59
C GLY A 233 -17.64 -64.36 5.03
N GLN A 234 -16.42 -63.99 4.67
CA GLN A 234 -15.42 -65.00 4.27
C GLN A 234 -15.05 -65.96 5.40
N GLY A 235 -14.88 -65.42 6.64
CA GLY A 235 -14.62 -66.22 7.81
C GLY A 235 -15.77 -67.20 8.14
N ASP A 236 -16.98 -66.70 8.08
CA ASP A 236 -18.20 -67.53 8.30
C ASP A 236 -18.34 -68.60 7.23
N ALA A 237 -18.11 -68.28 5.97
CA ALA A 237 -18.12 -69.26 4.86
C ALA A 237 -17.03 -70.30 5.04
N GLN A 238 -15.83 -69.90 5.48
CA GLN A 238 -14.73 -70.80 5.71
C GLN A 238 -15.02 -71.76 6.89
N ALA A 239 -15.58 -71.22 7.95
CA ALA A 239 -16.01 -72.04 9.11
C ALA A 239 -17.09 -73.02 8.71
N ALA A 240 -18.14 -72.56 7.96
CA ALA A 240 -19.22 -73.44 7.49
C ALA A 240 -18.68 -74.57 6.58
N LYS A 241 -17.67 -74.27 5.71
CA LYS A 241 -17.02 -75.29 4.90
C LYS A 241 -16.29 -76.34 5.75
N ILE A 242 -15.50 -75.90 6.74
CA ILE A 242 -14.79 -76.78 7.67
C ILE A 242 -15.79 -77.69 8.39
N TYR A 243 -16.88 -77.12 8.92
CA TYR A 243 -17.93 -77.92 9.60
C TYR A 243 -18.59 -78.90 8.62
N ALA A 244 -18.91 -78.52 7.41
CA ALA A 244 -19.48 -79.45 6.41
C ALA A 244 -18.52 -80.58 6.05
N ASP A 245 -17.23 -80.27 5.87
CA ASP A 245 -16.20 -81.27 5.58
C ASP A 245 -16.04 -82.26 6.72
N VAL A 246 -16.09 -81.83 7.99
CA VAL A 246 -16.03 -82.67 9.16
C VAL A 246 -17.32 -83.52 9.29
N TYR A 247 -18.48 -82.93 9.08
CA TYR A 247 -19.78 -83.64 9.09
C TYR A 247 -19.77 -84.79 8.07
N ASN A 248 -19.32 -84.53 6.83
CA ASN A 248 -19.28 -85.54 5.78
C ASN A 248 -18.32 -86.70 6.07
N ARG A 249 -17.30 -86.50 6.92
CA ARG A 249 -16.35 -87.58 7.31
C ARG A 249 -16.93 -88.52 8.37
N ASN A 250 -17.65 -88.00 9.37
CA ASN A 250 -18.32 -88.77 10.37
C ASN A 250 -19.56 -88.07 10.90
N PRO A 251 -20.74 -88.26 10.23
CA PRO A 251 -21.96 -87.57 10.61
C PRO A 251 -22.47 -87.83 12.00
N GLU A 252 -22.27 -89.08 12.52
CA GLU A 252 -22.72 -89.44 13.86
C GLU A 252 -21.92 -88.73 14.94
N PHE A 253 -20.61 -88.69 14.81
CA PHE A 253 -19.74 -88.04 15.78
C PHE A 253 -20.00 -86.52 15.75
N TYR A 254 -20.19 -85.92 14.59
CA TYR A 254 -20.52 -84.48 14.50
C TYR A 254 -21.87 -84.18 15.17
N SER A 255 -22.91 -84.99 14.92
CA SER A 255 -24.22 -84.85 15.58
C SER A 255 -24.10 -84.94 17.11
N PHE A 256 -23.28 -85.84 17.59
CA PHE A 256 -23.01 -85.95 19.02
C PHE A 256 -22.34 -84.69 19.60
N VAL A 257 -21.26 -84.26 19.03
CA VAL A 257 -20.53 -83.06 19.50
C VAL A 257 -21.46 -81.82 19.41
N ARG A 258 -22.22 -81.67 18.35
CA ARG A 258 -23.15 -80.52 18.14
C ARG A 258 -24.27 -80.54 19.15
N SER A 259 -24.76 -81.73 19.54
CA SER A 259 -25.79 -81.85 20.59
C SER A 259 -25.20 -81.48 21.98
N LEU A 260 -23.97 -81.81 22.26
CA LEU A 260 -23.28 -81.37 23.46
C LEU A 260 -23.05 -79.91 23.55
N GLU A 261 -22.69 -79.27 22.41
CA GLU A 261 -22.57 -77.82 22.34
C GLU A 261 -23.93 -77.08 22.51
N ALA A 262 -24.98 -77.64 21.90
CA ALA A 262 -26.34 -77.14 22.05
C ALA A 262 -26.81 -77.25 23.51
N TYR A 263 -26.51 -78.35 24.17
CA TYR A 263 -26.81 -78.51 25.60
C TYR A 263 -26.05 -77.48 26.45
N LYS A 264 -24.72 -77.30 26.20
CA LYS A 264 -23.92 -76.31 26.89
C LYS A 264 -24.48 -74.90 26.74
N ASN A 265 -24.89 -74.55 25.54
CA ASN A 265 -25.41 -73.21 25.27
C ASN A 265 -26.86 -72.99 25.79
N SER A 266 -27.68 -74.04 25.77
CA SER A 266 -29.05 -73.96 26.28
C SER A 266 -29.15 -73.99 27.83
N PHE A 267 -28.12 -74.50 28.51
CA PHE A 267 -28.08 -74.58 29.97
C PHE A 267 -27.00 -73.64 30.59
N LYS A 268 -26.64 -72.61 29.85
CA LYS A 268 -25.59 -71.65 30.28
C LYS A 268 -26.08 -70.74 31.38
N ASP A 269 -27.33 -70.27 31.26
CA ASP A 269 -27.94 -69.34 32.21
C ASP A 269 -28.79 -70.12 33.24
N LYS A 270 -28.61 -69.85 34.53
CA LYS A 270 -29.23 -70.59 35.65
C LYS A 270 -30.67 -70.21 35.95
N ASP A 271 -31.19 -69.17 35.24
CA ASP A 271 -32.47 -68.56 35.50
C ASP A 271 -33.62 -69.08 34.61
N ASP A 272 -33.31 -69.91 33.61
CA ASP A 272 -34.32 -70.47 32.71
C ASP A 272 -34.81 -71.83 33.15
N ILE A 273 -36.13 -71.96 33.31
CA ILE A 273 -36.79 -73.28 33.60
C ILE A 273 -37.30 -73.81 32.25
N MET A 274 -36.65 -74.84 31.74
CA MET A 274 -37.08 -75.51 30.53
C MET A 274 -37.90 -76.75 30.90
N VAL A 275 -39.16 -76.73 30.45
CA VAL A 275 -40.03 -77.93 30.54
C VAL A 275 -39.96 -78.69 29.23
N VAL A 276 -39.29 -79.87 29.30
CA VAL A 276 -39.08 -80.66 28.08
C VAL A 276 -39.58 -82.08 28.27
N GLN A 277 -40.13 -82.66 27.15
CA GLN A 277 -40.45 -84.09 27.14
C GLN A 277 -39.17 -84.90 26.99
N PRO A 278 -38.98 -85.89 27.86
CA PRO A 278 -37.73 -86.64 27.90
C PRO A 278 -37.46 -87.57 26.70
N ASP A 279 -38.43 -87.71 25.79
CA ASP A 279 -38.35 -88.59 24.61
C ASP A 279 -38.08 -87.81 23.27
N ASN A 280 -37.70 -86.54 23.36
CA ASN A 280 -37.35 -85.74 22.22
C ASN A 280 -35.91 -86.10 21.73
N ASP A 281 -35.73 -86.08 20.41
CA ASP A 281 -34.43 -86.30 19.73
C ASP A 281 -33.30 -85.37 20.22
N PHE A 282 -33.65 -84.24 20.79
CA PHE A 282 -32.70 -83.33 21.41
C PHE A 282 -31.91 -83.96 22.58
N PHE A 283 -32.52 -84.86 23.39
CA PHE A 283 -31.91 -85.48 24.53
C PHE A 283 -31.43 -86.91 24.26
N LYS A 284 -31.38 -87.31 22.97
CA LYS A 284 -30.94 -88.71 22.57
C LYS A 284 -29.60 -89.09 23.15
N TYR A 285 -28.62 -88.20 23.11
CA TYR A 285 -27.25 -88.48 23.61
C TYR A 285 -27.10 -88.24 25.12
N MET A 286 -28.06 -87.67 25.79
CA MET A 286 -28.06 -87.47 27.20
C MET A 286 -28.55 -88.77 27.97
N LYS A 287 -29.34 -89.59 27.28
CA LYS A 287 -29.88 -90.83 27.81
C LYS A 287 -29.00 -92.04 27.55
N SER A 288 -28.18 -92.06 26.52
CA SER A 288 -27.36 -93.21 26.14
C SER A 288 -26.02 -92.74 25.51
N ASP A 289 -24.91 -93.28 26.01
CA ASP A 289 -23.59 -93.08 25.44
C ASP A 289 -23.26 -94.04 24.27
N LYS A 290 -24.21 -94.97 23.93
CA LYS A 290 -24.03 -95.92 22.82
C LYS A 290 -24.68 -95.33 21.55
N VAL A 291 -23.83 -95.15 20.55
CA VAL A 291 -24.24 -94.98 19.14
C VAL A 291 -24.90 -96.29 18.72
N GLN A 292 -26.20 -96.38 18.54
CA GLN A 292 -26.87 -97.50 17.94
C GLN A 292 -26.49 -97.55 16.45
N ASN A 293 -25.79 -98.59 16.04
CA ASN A 293 -25.58 -98.94 14.64
C ASN A 293 -26.84 -99.13 13.92
#